data_8991c7daa9123ae99ec3bb978b87568f
#
_entry.id   8991c7daa9123ae99ec3bb978b87568f
#
_cell.length_a   1.000
_cell.length_b   1.000
_cell.length_c   1.000
_cell.angle_alpha   90.00
_cell.angle_beta   90.00
_cell.angle_gamma   90.00
#
_symmetry.space_group_name_H-M   'P 1'
#
loop_
_entity.id
_entity.type
_entity.pdbx_description
1 polymer ?
#
loop_
_entity_poly.entity_id
_entity_poly.type
_entity_poly.pdbx_seq_one_letter_code
_entity_poly.pdbx_strand_id
1 'polypeptide(L)'
;LVVAATSSREENHRAAELCHAYHILVNVADSEAESSFIFPSVVRKGNISIGINSGTGSPAVSKQIRCQIEKAVPDYYADIAIFMGELRQYVKANFEEEAMRRYILKTAAAKAFSKERVLTENEIKEIIRQGQND
;
A
#
# COMPACT_ATOMS: atom_id res chain seq x y z
N LEU A 1 11.60 3.03 17.75
CA LEU A 1 11.28 4.12 16.85
C LEU A 1 10.87 5.34 17.67
N VAL A 2 11.44 6.51 17.37
CA VAL A 2 11.17 7.79 18.03
C VAL A 2 10.74 8.84 17.01
N VAL A 3 9.87 9.75 17.44
CA VAL A 3 9.52 10.97 16.70
C VAL A 3 9.85 12.16 17.58
N ALA A 4 10.86 12.94 17.20
CA ALA A 4 11.26 14.16 17.86
C ALA A 4 10.54 15.35 17.21
N ALA A 5 9.50 15.84 17.87
CA ALA A 5 8.60 16.87 17.36
C ALA A 5 8.17 17.85 18.48
N THR A 6 9.12 18.23 19.33
CA THR A 6 8.90 19.25 20.36
C THR A 6 9.04 20.66 19.78
N SER A 7 8.67 21.68 20.52
CA SER A 7 8.88 23.08 20.13
C SER A 7 10.34 23.52 20.30
N SER A 8 11.19 22.73 20.97
CA SER A 8 12.60 23.01 21.20
C SER A 8 13.48 22.24 20.20
N ARG A 9 14.17 22.97 19.34
CA ARG A 9 15.13 22.38 18.39
C ARG A 9 16.28 21.66 19.13
N GLU A 10 16.71 22.19 20.28
CA GLU A 10 17.78 21.59 21.08
C GLU A 10 17.36 20.22 21.63
N GLU A 11 16.14 20.09 22.13
CA GLU A 11 15.61 18.81 22.62
C GLU A 11 15.43 17.80 21.49
N ASN A 12 14.96 18.26 20.31
CA ASN A 12 14.83 17.41 19.14
C ASN A 12 16.20 16.89 18.68
N HIS A 13 17.20 17.76 18.62
CA HIS A 13 18.59 17.40 18.30
C HIS A 13 19.16 16.38 19.29
N ARG A 14 19.03 16.64 20.61
CA ARG A 14 19.50 15.73 21.66
C ARG A 14 18.82 14.34 21.56
N ALA A 15 17.52 14.34 21.27
CA ALA A 15 16.81 13.09 21.06
C ALA A 15 17.36 12.31 19.83
N ALA A 16 17.70 13.01 18.74
CA ALA A 16 18.30 12.40 17.56
C ALA A 16 19.69 11.81 17.87
N GLU A 17 20.57 12.55 18.55
CA GLU A 17 21.88 12.05 18.96
C GLU A 17 21.80 10.78 19.79
N LEU A 18 20.92 10.76 20.81
CA LEU A 18 20.69 9.57 21.61
C LEU A 18 20.17 8.38 20.78
N CYS A 19 19.22 8.64 19.87
CA CYS A 19 18.70 7.59 19.01
C CYS A 19 19.78 7.01 18.09
N HIS A 20 20.62 7.85 17.50
CA HIS A 20 21.74 7.39 16.67
C HIS A 20 22.75 6.57 17.46
N ALA A 21 23.12 7.03 18.68
CA ALA A 21 24.04 6.31 19.55
C ALA A 21 23.55 4.91 19.94
N TYR A 22 22.21 4.73 20.08
CA TYR A 22 21.59 3.45 20.42
C TYR A 22 20.99 2.71 19.22
N HIS A 23 21.27 3.13 17.99
CA HIS A 23 20.73 2.54 16.75
C HIS A 23 19.19 2.47 16.71
N ILE A 24 18.52 3.48 17.30
CA ILE A 24 17.07 3.61 17.30
C ILE A 24 16.65 4.48 16.11
N LEU A 25 15.66 4.02 15.35
CA LEU A 25 15.11 4.83 14.25
C LEU A 25 14.45 6.09 14.80
N VAL A 26 14.82 7.26 14.25
CA VAL A 26 14.29 8.57 14.64
C VAL A 26 13.84 9.37 13.43
N ASN A 27 12.70 10.03 13.55
CA ASN A 27 12.28 11.11 12.66
C ASN A 27 12.27 12.42 13.45
N VAL A 28 12.97 13.42 12.96
CA VAL A 28 13.05 14.77 13.54
C VAL A 28 12.19 15.69 12.68
N ALA A 29 11.13 16.25 13.26
CA ALA A 29 10.10 16.96 12.50
C ALA A 29 10.61 18.21 11.74
N ASP A 30 11.63 18.86 12.28
CA ASP A 30 12.24 20.07 11.75
C ASP A 30 13.64 19.87 11.14
N SER A 31 14.11 18.60 11.04
CA SER A 31 15.43 18.28 10.49
C SER A 31 15.45 16.94 9.75
N GLU A 32 15.44 16.99 8.42
CA GLU A 32 15.61 15.79 7.59
C GLU A 32 17.01 15.18 7.75
N ALA A 33 18.04 16.02 7.90
CA ALA A 33 19.43 15.58 8.03
C ALA A 33 19.68 14.77 9.32
N GLU A 34 18.92 15.02 10.37
CA GLU A 34 19.03 14.30 11.66
C GLU A 34 18.07 13.10 11.72
N SER A 35 17.23 12.92 10.72
CA SER A 35 16.28 11.83 10.65
C SER A 35 16.91 10.59 10.02
N SER A 36 16.65 9.41 10.61
CA SER A 36 17.01 8.11 10.01
C SER A 36 15.91 7.55 9.11
N PHE A 37 14.72 8.12 9.15
CA PHE A 37 13.61 7.83 8.25
C PHE A 37 12.68 9.03 8.13
N ILE A 38 11.92 9.10 7.03
CA ILE A 38 10.94 10.16 6.76
C ILE A 38 9.56 9.55 6.62
N PHE A 39 8.55 10.17 7.25
CA PHE A 39 7.16 9.80 7.04
C PHE A 39 6.70 10.26 5.65
N PRO A 40 6.18 9.34 4.81
CA PRO A 40 5.61 9.73 3.53
C PRO A 40 4.27 10.46 3.72
N SER A 41 3.91 11.29 2.75
CA SER A 41 2.52 11.71 2.55
C SER A 41 1.71 10.51 2.08
N VAL A 42 0.53 10.26 2.67
CA VAL A 42 -0.22 9.02 2.41
C VAL A 42 -1.57 9.31 1.76
N VAL A 43 -1.87 8.59 0.66
CA VAL A 43 -3.22 8.42 0.12
C VAL A 43 -3.78 7.12 0.67
N ARG A 44 -5.03 7.15 1.13
CA ARG A 44 -5.76 5.96 1.58
C ARG A 44 -7.06 5.79 0.82
N LYS A 45 -7.30 4.58 0.30
CA LYS A 45 -8.55 4.15 -0.34
C LYS A 45 -8.91 2.78 0.24
N GLY A 46 -9.84 2.75 1.19
CA GLY A 46 -10.10 1.56 1.99
C GLY A 46 -8.82 1.04 2.67
N ASN A 47 -8.46 -0.20 2.39
CA ASN A 47 -7.24 -0.86 2.89
C ASN A 47 -6.00 -0.66 1.99
N ILE A 48 -6.12 0.07 0.89
CA ILE A 48 -4.98 0.47 0.06
C ILE A 48 -4.31 1.70 0.68
N SER A 49 -2.97 1.66 0.82
CA SER A 49 -2.17 2.80 1.25
C SER A 49 -1.05 3.05 0.25
N ILE A 50 -0.91 4.31 -0.21
CA ILE A 50 0.12 4.73 -1.14
C ILE A 50 0.97 5.79 -0.45
N GLY A 51 2.23 5.47 -0.18
CA GLY A 51 3.20 6.40 0.40
C GLY A 51 3.90 7.22 -0.68
N ILE A 52 4.03 8.53 -0.48
CA ILE A 52 4.64 9.48 -1.41
C ILE A 52 5.75 10.21 -0.67
N ASN A 53 6.98 10.07 -1.17
CA ASN A 53 8.13 10.84 -0.70
C ASN A 53 8.71 11.61 -1.89
N SER A 54 8.86 12.94 -1.76
CA SER A 54 9.43 13.81 -2.80
C SER A 54 10.94 14.01 -2.67
N GLY A 55 11.59 13.43 -1.68
CA GLY A 55 13.05 13.42 -1.50
C GLY A 55 13.69 14.75 -1.11
N THR A 56 13.11 15.87 -1.43
CA THR A 56 13.75 17.20 -1.26
C THR A 56 13.11 18.07 -0.18
N GLY A 57 12.37 17.47 0.76
CA GLY A 57 11.77 18.21 1.86
C GLY A 57 10.71 19.24 1.45
N SER A 58 10.15 19.17 0.23
CA SER A 58 9.09 20.09 -0.20
C SER A 58 7.68 19.54 0.08
N PRO A 59 7.06 19.93 1.20
CA PRO A 59 5.70 19.47 1.54
C PRO A 59 4.67 19.84 0.47
N ALA A 60 4.88 20.94 -0.25
CA ALA A 60 3.98 21.39 -1.31
C ALA A 60 3.96 20.42 -2.51
N VAL A 61 5.12 19.87 -2.90
CA VAL A 61 5.24 18.90 -4.00
C VAL A 61 4.57 17.58 -3.60
N SER A 62 4.88 17.05 -2.43
CA SER A 62 4.25 15.81 -1.91
C SER A 62 2.74 15.96 -1.80
N LYS A 63 2.24 17.12 -1.33
CA LYS A 63 0.81 17.42 -1.25
C LYS A 63 0.15 17.44 -2.63
N GLN A 64 0.79 18.07 -3.61
CA GLN A 64 0.26 18.15 -4.97
C GLN A 64 0.18 16.76 -5.61
N ILE A 65 1.26 15.95 -5.49
CA ILE A 65 1.29 14.57 -5.99
C ILE A 65 0.21 13.74 -5.28
N ARG A 66 0.08 13.86 -3.96
CA ARG A 66 -0.96 13.18 -3.19
C ARG A 66 -2.35 13.47 -3.74
N CYS A 67 -2.67 14.74 -3.99
CA CYS A 67 -3.98 15.12 -4.55
C CYS A 67 -4.21 14.55 -5.96
N GLN A 68 -3.18 14.45 -6.78
CA GLN A 68 -3.28 13.84 -8.11
C GLN A 68 -3.52 12.33 -8.03
N ILE A 69 -2.76 11.63 -7.19
CA ILE A 69 -2.90 10.18 -6.99
C ILE A 69 -4.29 9.86 -6.39
N GLU A 70 -4.76 10.64 -5.41
CA GLU A 70 -6.07 10.44 -4.78
C GLU A 70 -7.23 10.51 -5.79
N LYS A 71 -7.10 11.38 -6.81
CA LYS A 71 -8.06 11.49 -7.92
C LYS A 71 -7.89 10.38 -8.96
N ALA A 72 -6.64 9.94 -9.18
CA ALA A 72 -6.31 8.93 -10.19
C ALA A 72 -6.61 7.48 -9.74
N VAL A 73 -6.77 7.24 -8.43
CA VAL A 73 -7.10 5.93 -7.89
C VAL A 73 -8.60 5.85 -7.57
N PRO A 74 -9.42 5.19 -8.41
CA PRO A 74 -10.85 5.02 -8.18
C PRO A 74 -11.16 4.21 -6.92
N ASP A 75 -12.34 4.40 -6.35
CA ASP A 75 -12.75 3.72 -5.11
C ASP A 75 -12.92 2.22 -5.30
N TYR A 76 -13.32 1.75 -6.51
CA TYR A 76 -13.47 0.32 -6.80
C TYR A 76 -12.17 -0.49 -6.67
N TYR A 77 -10.98 0.18 -6.63
CA TYR A 77 -9.71 -0.51 -6.35
C TYR A 77 -9.70 -1.11 -4.94
N ALA A 78 -10.29 -0.42 -3.97
CA ALA A 78 -10.40 -0.93 -2.61
C ALA A 78 -11.29 -2.17 -2.54
N ASP A 79 -12.42 -2.16 -3.24
CA ASP A 79 -13.35 -3.29 -3.30
C ASP A 79 -12.70 -4.51 -3.98
N ILE A 80 -11.98 -4.27 -5.11
CA ILE A 80 -11.23 -5.33 -5.79
C ILE A 80 -10.13 -5.89 -4.88
N ALA A 81 -9.42 -5.05 -4.11
CA ALA A 81 -8.36 -5.51 -3.21
C ALA A 81 -8.90 -6.43 -2.10
N ILE A 82 -10.06 -6.11 -1.52
CA ILE A 82 -10.73 -6.95 -0.53
C ILE A 82 -11.14 -8.28 -1.17
N PHE A 83 -11.87 -8.21 -2.27
CA PHE A 83 -12.31 -9.38 -3.04
C PHE A 83 -11.15 -10.31 -3.42
N MET A 84 -10.04 -9.77 -3.90
CA MET A 84 -8.86 -10.56 -4.27
C MET A 84 -8.18 -11.21 -3.05
N GLY A 85 -8.26 -10.58 -1.89
CA GLY A 85 -7.82 -11.17 -0.62
C GLY A 85 -8.63 -12.40 -0.24
N GLU A 86 -9.97 -12.31 -0.32
CA GLU A 86 -10.91 -13.41 -0.04
C GLU A 86 -10.76 -14.53 -1.07
N LEU A 87 -10.71 -14.18 -2.36
CA LEU A 87 -10.48 -15.14 -3.44
C LEU A 87 -9.17 -15.90 -3.27
N ARG A 88 -8.09 -15.23 -2.83
CA ARG A 88 -6.80 -15.88 -2.55
C ARG A 88 -6.92 -16.94 -1.46
N GLN A 89 -7.68 -16.66 -0.41
CA GLN A 89 -7.92 -17.63 0.67
C GLN A 89 -8.72 -18.82 0.17
N TYR A 90 -9.79 -18.56 -0.59
CA TYR A 90 -10.61 -19.59 -1.20
C TYR A 90 -9.79 -20.52 -2.12
N VAL A 91 -9.01 -19.99 -3.06
CA VAL A 91 -8.23 -20.83 -3.99
C VAL A 91 -7.12 -21.59 -3.27
N LYS A 92 -6.54 -21.03 -2.21
CA LYS A 92 -5.55 -21.73 -1.39
C LYS A 92 -6.14 -22.95 -0.65
N ALA A 93 -7.39 -22.85 -0.22
CA ALA A 93 -8.09 -23.91 0.50
C ALA A 93 -8.64 -25.02 -0.42
N ASN A 94 -8.95 -24.69 -1.70
CA ASN A 94 -9.69 -25.58 -2.59
C ASN A 94 -8.88 -26.14 -3.78
N PHE A 95 -7.67 -25.63 -4.02
CA PHE A 95 -6.83 -26.06 -5.15
C PHE A 95 -5.41 -26.37 -4.66
N GLU A 96 -4.94 -27.58 -4.85
CA GLU A 96 -3.57 -27.99 -4.46
C GLU A 96 -2.52 -27.47 -5.44
N GLU A 97 -2.85 -27.43 -6.73
CA GLU A 97 -1.93 -27.06 -7.80
C GLU A 97 -1.65 -25.54 -7.81
N GLU A 98 -0.38 -25.17 -7.73
CA GLU A 98 0.04 -23.76 -7.72
C GLU A 98 -0.26 -23.06 -9.05
N ALA A 99 -0.10 -23.76 -10.16
CA ALA A 99 -0.38 -23.22 -11.50
C ALA A 99 -1.84 -22.79 -11.63
N MET A 100 -2.76 -23.64 -11.16
CA MET A 100 -4.20 -23.36 -11.17
C MET A 100 -4.55 -22.16 -10.27
N ARG A 101 -3.99 -22.10 -9.04
CA ARG A 101 -4.19 -20.95 -8.16
C ARG A 101 -3.72 -19.65 -8.80
N ARG A 102 -2.56 -19.67 -9.44
CA ARG A 102 -1.99 -18.51 -10.15
C ARG A 102 -2.85 -18.09 -11.32
N TYR A 103 -3.35 -19.04 -12.11
CA TYR A 103 -4.23 -18.78 -13.24
C TYR A 103 -5.52 -18.09 -12.79
N ILE A 104 -6.22 -18.66 -11.79
CA ILE A 104 -7.48 -18.10 -11.28
C ILE A 104 -7.27 -16.66 -10.78
N LEU A 105 -6.25 -16.43 -9.94
CA LEU A 105 -6.01 -15.11 -9.36
C LEU A 105 -5.63 -14.07 -10.41
N LYS A 106 -4.77 -14.44 -11.38
CA LYS A 106 -4.35 -13.53 -12.46
C LYS A 106 -5.54 -13.16 -13.35
N THR A 107 -6.32 -14.15 -13.76
CA THR A 107 -7.47 -13.96 -14.66
C THR A 107 -8.58 -13.16 -13.96
N ALA A 108 -8.87 -13.48 -12.69
CA ALA A 108 -9.86 -12.76 -11.90
C ALA A 108 -9.46 -11.28 -11.70
N ALA A 109 -8.21 -11.00 -11.38
CA ALA A 109 -7.73 -9.63 -11.23
C ALA A 109 -7.87 -8.84 -12.54
N ALA A 110 -7.39 -9.38 -13.66
CA ALA A 110 -7.49 -8.73 -14.97
C ALA A 110 -8.95 -8.43 -15.36
N LYS A 111 -9.85 -9.39 -15.14
CA LYS A 111 -11.29 -9.25 -15.45
C LYS A 111 -11.98 -8.24 -14.52
N ALA A 112 -11.64 -8.21 -13.22
CA ALA A 112 -12.19 -7.28 -12.26
C ALA A 112 -11.78 -5.83 -12.59
N PHE A 113 -10.50 -5.58 -12.88
CA PHE A 113 -10.02 -4.26 -13.30
C PHE A 113 -10.61 -3.81 -14.64
N SER A 114 -10.74 -4.72 -15.62
CA SER A 114 -11.38 -4.41 -16.92
C SER A 114 -12.86 -4.02 -16.77
N LYS A 115 -13.53 -4.56 -15.76
CA LYS A 115 -14.95 -4.27 -15.47
C LYS A 115 -15.16 -3.18 -14.43
N GLU A 116 -14.08 -2.67 -13.85
CA GLU A 116 -14.10 -1.66 -12.79
C GLU A 116 -14.98 -2.03 -11.59
N ARG A 117 -15.09 -3.33 -11.29
CA ARG A 117 -15.89 -3.88 -10.18
C ARG A 117 -15.45 -5.27 -9.75
N VAL A 118 -15.94 -5.68 -8.61
CA VAL A 118 -15.84 -7.05 -8.10
C VAL A 118 -16.56 -8.02 -9.05
N LEU A 119 -16.01 -9.21 -9.23
CA LEU A 119 -16.63 -10.27 -10.03
C LEU A 119 -17.74 -10.98 -9.26
N THR A 120 -18.75 -11.44 -10.00
CA THR A 120 -19.82 -12.29 -9.46
C THR A 120 -19.33 -13.73 -9.27
N GLU A 121 -20.05 -14.50 -8.44
CA GLU A 121 -19.75 -15.94 -8.25
C GLU A 121 -19.74 -16.72 -9.57
N ASN A 122 -20.67 -16.41 -10.50
CA ASN A 122 -20.73 -17.08 -11.80
C ASN A 122 -19.49 -16.80 -12.65
N GLU A 123 -18.98 -15.55 -12.61
CA GLU A 123 -17.75 -15.16 -13.33
C GLU A 123 -16.51 -15.89 -12.77
N ILE A 124 -16.47 -16.11 -11.45
CA ILE A 124 -15.40 -16.90 -10.81
C ILE A 124 -15.51 -18.39 -11.19
N LYS A 125 -16.73 -18.98 -11.14
CA LYS A 125 -16.96 -20.36 -11.56
C LYS A 125 -16.53 -20.61 -13.01
N GLU A 126 -16.79 -19.65 -13.89
CA GLU A 126 -16.38 -19.72 -15.29
C GLU A 126 -14.85 -19.71 -15.44
N ILE A 127 -14.14 -18.82 -14.71
CA ILE A 127 -12.67 -18.77 -14.70
C ILE A 127 -12.09 -20.10 -14.22
N ILE A 128 -12.64 -20.68 -13.15
CA ILE A 128 -12.19 -21.97 -12.61
C ILE A 128 -12.36 -23.06 -13.66
N ARG A 129 -13.52 -23.13 -14.31
CA ARG A 129 -13.81 -24.14 -15.34
C ARG A 129 -12.87 -24.03 -16.55
N GLN A 130 -12.55 -22.82 -16.97
CA GLN A 130 -11.61 -22.59 -18.08
C GLN A 130 -10.20 -23.08 -17.71
N GLY A 131 -9.71 -22.78 -16.51
CA GLY A 131 -8.38 -23.23 -16.08
C GLY A 131 -8.26 -24.73 -15.82
N GLN A 132 -9.36 -25.47 -15.73
CA GLN A 132 -9.36 -26.93 -15.61
C GLN A 132 -9.34 -27.65 -16.97
N ASN A 133 -9.60 -26.92 -18.06
CA ASN A 133 -9.66 -27.45 -19.41
C ASN A 133 -8.40 -27.13 -20.26
N ASP A 134 -7.50 -26.29 -19.73
CA ASP A 134 -6.19 -25.93 -20.31
C ASP A 134 -5.07 -26.75 -19.65
#